data_a519038e046b69e3ef3b563e41203918
#
_entry.id   a519038e046b69e3ef3b563e41203918
#
_cell.length_a   1.000
_cell.length_b   1.000
_cell.length_c   1.000
_cell.angle_alpha   90.00
_cell.angle_beta   90.00
_cell.angle_gamma   90.00
#
_symmetry.space_group_name_H-M   'P 1'
#
loop_
_entity.id
_entity.type
_entity.pdbx_description
1 polymer ?
#
loop_
_entity_poly.entity_id
_entity_poly.type
_entity_poly.pdbx_seq_one_letter_code
_entity_poly.pdbx_strand_id
1 'polypeptide(L)'
;MDLKLIKDFQTFLKIERNYSLSTIVNYTSDLKEFILLCNRNKIDFNINELKNDNLSRLFLIHLTSKKNKNTTIKRKISALKTFYNFLKDKHNVQNNIFKSLPNIKTNHKIPKIIEPYHIKKLLHSININHSITNYRNYLIIDLLYSCGLRVKELVDLTINNINFLNNQILVNGKGSKDRYIPLHRKLADMLKSYIEHVRPKFINNKKKKQIFFLITNQHGNKITTRGISFIIQKIYSKNKYKGKISPHMFRHAFATVLLKNGADLRIVQELLGHNHLKTTQIYTYISDNELHKKFFYYNNIINKHNKENKRIIFIKEREK
;
A
#
# COMPACT_ATOMS: atom_id res chain seq x y z
N MET A 1 -33.13 -1.57 -14.98
CA MET A 1 -33.03 -0.74 -13.78
C MET A 1 -31.64 -0.81 -13.13
N ASP A 2 -31.04 -1.97 -13.06
CA ASP A 2 -29.76 -2.22 -12.34
C ASP A 2 -28.56 -1.43 -12.84
N LEU A 3 -28.39 -1.27 -14.14
CA LEU A 3 -27.22 -0.57 -14.71
C LEU A 3 -27.22 0.93 -14.41
N LYS A 4 -28.39 1.59 -14.41
CA LYS A 4 -28.50 3.02 -14.09
C LYS A 4 -28.19 3.25 -12.61
N LEU A 5 -28.82 2.45 -11.73
CA LEU A 5 -28.61 2.55 -10.28
C LEU A 5 -27.15 2.29 -9.88
N ILE A 6 -26.48 1.34 -10.54
CA ILE A 6 -25.04 1.09 -10.33
C ILE A 6 -24.20 2.30 -10.74
N LYS A 7 -24.49 2.92 -11.89
CA LYS A 7 -23.77 4.12 -12.36
C LYS A 7 -23.99 5.29 -11.42
N ASP A 8 -25.21 5.51 -10.96
CA ASP A 8 -25.56 6.57 -10.02
C ASP A 8 -24.83 6.37 -8.68
N PHE A 9 -24.79 5.14 -8.18
CA PHE A 9 -24.02 4.79 -6.98
C PHE A 9 -22.52 5.02 -7.18
N GLN A 10 -21.94 4.68 -8.33
CA GLN A 10 -20.53 4.96 -8.64
C GLN A 10 -20.25 6.46 -8.64
N THR A 11 -21.15 7.26 -9.20
CA THR A 11 -21.06 8.73 -9.23
C THR A 11 -21.13 9.29 -7.81
N PHE A 12 -22.06 8.82 -6.98
CA PHE A 12 -22.17 9.17 -5.57
C PHE A 12 -20.88 8.88 -4.80
N LEU A 13 -20.32 7.67 -4.98
CA LEU A 13 -19.07 7.29 -4.32
C LEU A 13 -17.89 8.17 -4.75
N LYS A 14 -17.85 8.57 -6.02
CA LYS A 14 -16.78 9.39 -6.59
C LYS A 14 -16.89 10.84 -6.16
N ILE A 15 -18.05 11.44 -6.34
CA ILE A 15 -18.27 12.90 -6.20
C ILE A 15 -18.58 13.25 -4.74
N GLU A 16 -19.60 12.61 -4.14
CA GLU A 16 -20.06 13.02 -2.81
C GLU A 16 -19.22 12.40 -1.68
N ARG A 17 -18.70 11.18 -1.87
CA ARG A 17 -17.89 10.50 -0.85
C ARG A 17 -16.39 10.57 -1.09
N ASN A 18 -15.95 11.11 -2.21
CA ASN A 18 -14.53 11.23 -2.60
C ASN A 18 -13.74 9.93 -2.40
N TYR A 19 -14.36 8.78 -2.76
CA TYR A 19 -13.73 7.48 -2.61
C TYR A 19 -12.70 7.22 -3.72
N SER A 20 -11.65 6.48 -3.40
CA SER A 20 -10.64 6.08 -4.39
C SER A 20 -11.24 5.15 -5.44
N LEU A 21 -10.71 5.19 -6.68
CA LEU A 21 -11.15 4.30 -7.77
C LEU A 21 -11.14 2.82 -7.34
N SER A 22 -10.13 2.38 -6.58
CA SER A 22 -10.08 1.00 -6.07
C SER A 22 -11.22 0.68 -5.11
N THR A 23 -11.64 1.63 -4.28
CA THR A 23 -12.80 1.46 -3.38
C THR A 23 -14.09 1.39 -4.18
N ILE A 24 -14.25 2.26 -5.19
CA ILE A 24 -15.41 2.28 -6.08
C ILE A 24 -15.54 0.93 -6.82
N VAL A 25 -14.45 0.43 -7.41
CA VAL A 25 -14.43 -0.87 -8.10
C VAL A 25 -14.81 -2.00 -7.15
N ASN A 26 -14.25 -2.03 -5.94
CA ASN A 26 -14.58 -3.07 -4.96
C ASN A 26 -16.02 -2.99 -4.50
N TYR A 27 -16.54 -1.80 -4.18
CA TYR A 27 -17.93 -1.62 -3.72
C TYR A 27 -18.92 -1.96 -4.83
N THR A 28 -18.60 -1.57 -6.07
CA THR A 28 -19.42 -1.95 -7.23
C THR A 28 -19.43 -3.46 -7.46
N SER A 29 -18.28 -4.13 -7.28
CA SER A 29 -18.21 -5.60 -7.38
C SER A 29 -19.03 -6.28 -6.30
N ASP A 30 -19.01 -5.76 -5.07
CA ASP A 30 -19.77 -6.29 -3.95
C ASP A 30 -21.28 -6.09 -4.16
N LEU A 31 -21.69 -4.94 -4.71
CA LEU A 31 -23.08 -4.67 -5.08
C LEU A 31 -23.55 -5.61 -6.20
N LYS A 32 -22.74 -5.84 -7.23
CA LYS A 32 -23.07 -6.80 -8.29
C LYS A 32 -23.25 -8.21 -7.76
N GLU A 33 -22.45 -8.66 -6.80
CA GLU A 33 -22.63 -9.96 -6.15
C GLU A 33 -23.97 -10.03 -5.40
N PHE A 34 -24.38 -8.95 -4.74
CA PHE A 34 -25.69 -8.87 -4.07
C PHE A 34 -26.83 -8.93 -5.08
N ILE A 35 -26.76 -8.19 -6.19
CA ILE A 35 -27.76 -8.23 -7.27
C ILE A 35 -27.89 -9.65 -7.83
N LEU A 36 -26.77 -10.31 -8.09
CA LEU A 36 -26.78 -11.70 -8.58
C LEU A 36 -27.42 -12.66 -7.57
N LEU A 37 -27.27 -12.42 -6.28
CA LEU A 37 -27.97 -13.21 -5.25
C LEU A 37 -29.48 -12.97 -5.28
N CYS A 38 -29.93 -11.71 -5.39
CA CYS A 38 -31.34 -11.37 -5.50
C CYS A 38 -31.97 -12.09 -6.73
N ASN A 39 -31.34 -12.00 -7.90
CA ASN A 39 -31.82 -12.63 -9.12
C ASN A 39 -31.93 -14.15 -8.99
N ARG A 40 -30.95 -14.81 -8.35
CA ARG A 40 -30.98 -16.27 -8.10
C ARG A 40 -32.14 -16.70 -7.20
N ASN A 41 -32.57 -15.84 -6.29
CA ASN A 41 -33.70 -16.07 -5.39
C ASN A 41 -35.02 -15.54 -5.96
N LYS A 42 -35.06 -15.19 -7.26
CA LYS A 42 -36.27 -14.64 -7.94
C LYS A 42 -36.79 -13.36 -7.25
N ILE A 43 -35.90 -12.57 -6.67
CA ILE A 43 -36.21 -11.29 -6.04
C ILE A 43 -35.82 -10.18 -7.02
N ASP A 44 -36.79 -9.41 -7.43
CA ASP A 44 -36.55 -8.30 -8.34
C ASP A 44 -35.70 -7.21 -7.69
N PHE A 45 -34.67 -6.76 -8.41
CA PHE A 45 -33.83 -5.69 -7.92
C PHE A 45 -34.50 -4.33 -8.18
N ASN A 46 -35.58 -4.05 -7.43
CA ASN A 46 -36.31 -2.78 -7.43
C ASN A 46 -36.38 -2.17 -6.02
N ILE A 47 -36.70 -0.87 -5.93
CA ILE A 47 -36.67 -0.14 -4.69
C ILE A 47 -37.64 -0.70 -3.64
N ASN A 48 -38.77 -1.27 -4.05
CA ASN A 48 -39.78 -1.81 -3.14
C ASN A 48 -39.28 -3.11 -2.50
N GLU A 49 -38.76 -4.01 -3.29
CA GLU A 49 -38.18 -5.28 -2.83
C GLU A 49 -36.92 -5.07 -1.97
N LEU A 50 -36.12 -4.04 -2.27
CA LEU A 50 -34.93 -3.69 -1.49
C LEU A 50 -35.23 -3.21 -0.07
N LYS A 51 -36.50 -2.97 0.31
CA LYS A 51 -36.89 -2.65 1.67
C LYS A 51 -37.03 -3.88 2.60
N ASN A 52 -36.98 -5.09 2.02
CA ASN A 52 -37.15 -6.34 2.75
C ASN A 52 -35.93 -6.64 3.65
N ASP A 53 -36.12 -6.63 4.95
CA ASP A 53 -35.05 -6.85 5.96
C ASP A 53 -34.38 -8.23 5.83
N ASN A 54 -35.12 -9.24 5.31
CA ASN A 54 -34.57 -10.59 5.12
C ASN A 54 -33.41 -10.63 4.11
N LEU A 55 -33.32 -9.67 3.18
CA LEU A 55 -32.23 -9.61 2.20
C LEU A 55 -30.85 -9.46 2.84
N SER A 56 -30.75 -8.71 3.92
CA SER A 56 -29.50 -8.53 4.63
C SER A 56 -29.00 -9.84 5.26
N ARG A 57 -29.91 -10.61 5.83
CA ARG A 57 -29.63 -11.94 6.42
C ARG A 57 -29.30 -12.95 5.33
N LEU A 58 -30.06 -12.97 4.24
CA LEU A 58 -29.81 -13.82 3.07
C LEU A 58 -28.42 -13.60 2.52
N PHE A 59 -28.01 -12.34 2.36
CA PHE A 59 -26.65 -12.02 1.90
C PHE A 59 -25.58 -12.47 2.88
N LEU A 60 -25.80 -12.30 4.19
CA LEU A 60 -24.88 -12.79 5.22
C LEU A 60 -24.70 -14.31 5.16
N ILE A 61 -25.81 -15.06 5.04
CA ILE A 61 -25.79 -16.52 4.89
C ILE A 61 -25.01 -16.92 3.62
N HIS A 62 -25.27 -16.26 2.49
CA HIS A 62 -24.54 -16.49 1.24
C HIS A 62 -23.03 -16.27 1.39
N LEU A 63 -22.62 -15.19 2.08
CA LEU A 63 -21.20 -14.92 2.28
C LEU A 63 -20.55 -15.95 3.21
N THR A 64 -21.27 -16.43 4.19
CA THR A 64 -20.79 -17.43 5.15
C THR A 64 -20.71 -18.81 4.50
N SER A 65 -21.71 -19.23 3.72
CA SER A 65 -21.69 -20.49 2.97
C SER A 65 -20.55 -20.59 1.98
N LYS A 66 -20.12 -19.46 1.40
CA LYS A 66 -18.91 -19.35 0.57
C LYS A 66 -17.60 -19.43 1.35
N LYS A 67 -17.63 -19.66 2.66
CA LYS A 67 -16.44 -19.71 3.53
C LYS A 67 -15.56 -18.46 3.41
N ASN A 68 -16.15 -17.30 3.19
CA ASN A 68 -15.42 -16.03 3.16
C ASN A 68 -14.80 -15.72 4.51
N LYS A 69 -13.63 -15.08 4.51
CA LYS A 69 -13.02 -14.57 5.76
C LYS A 69 -13.87 -13.46 6.37
N ASN A 70 -13.95 -13.39 7.70
CA ASN A 70 -14.71 -12.37 8.42
C ASN A 70 -14.34 -10.93 7.98
N THR A 71 -13.07 -10.66 7.66
CA THR A 71 -12.63 -9.37 7.11
C THR A 71 -13.24 -9.07 5.74
N THR A 72 -13.41 -10.08 4.89
CA THR A 72 -14.07 -9.95 3.58
C THR A 72 -15.56 -9.72 3.75
N ILE A 73 -16.21 -10.48 4.64
CA ILE A 73 -17.65 -10.33 4.95
C ILE A 73 -17.90 -8.91 5.50
N LYS A 74 -17.10 -8.46 6.47
CA LYS A 74 -17.21 -7.10 7.03
C LYS A 74 -17.09 -6.02 5.96
N ARG A 75 -16.13 -6.14 5.04
CA ARG A 75 -15.96 -5.19 3.94
C ARG A 75 -17.18 -5.17 3.00
N LYS A 76 -17.70 -6.34 2.60
CA LYS A 76 -18.86 -6.45 1.71
C LYS A 76 -20.14 -5.88 2.36
N ILE A 77 -20.35 -6.17 3.63
CA ILE A 77 -21.46 -5.56 4.39
C ILE A 77 -21.30 -4.04 4.48
N SER A 78 -20.08 -3.53 4.67
CA SER A 78 -19.80 -2.08 4.67
C SER A 78 -20.13 -1.44 3.32
N ALA A 79 -19.83 -2.12 2.20
CA ALA A 79 -20.18 -1.64 0.86
C ALA A 79 -21.71 -1.52 0.71
N LEU A 80 -22.46 -2.54 1.13
CA LEU A 80 -23.92 -2.51 1.06
C LEU A 80 -24.54 -1.53 2.07
N LYS A 81 -23.98 -1.35 3.26
CA LYS A 81 -24.38 -0.25 4.16
C LYS A 81 -24.26 1.11 3.46
N THR A 82 -23.19 1.33 2.73
CA THR A 82 -22.99 2.57 1.97
C THR A 82 -23.99 2.70 0.82
N PHE A 83 -24.28 1.60 0.12
CA PHE A 83 -25.29 1.58 -0.94
C PHE A 83 -26.69 1.89 -0.39
N TYR A 84 -27.09 1.31 0.72
CA TYR A 84 -28.38 1.61 1.33
C TYR A 84 -28.49 3.04 1.92
N ASN A 85 -27.36 3.62 2.36
CA ASN A 85 -27.35 5.04 2.68
C ASN A 85 -27.58 5.90 1.44
N PHE A 86 -26.95 5.54 0.30
CA PHE A 86 -27.22 6.19 -0.99
C PHE A 86 -28.69 6.07 -1.40
N LEU A 87 -29.31 4.88 -1.25
CA LEU A 87 -30.73 4.68 -1.53
C LEU A 87 -31.62 5.55 -0.62
N LYS A 88 -31.25 5.68 0.66
CA LYS A 88 -31.94 6.57 1.59
C LYS A 88 -31.86 8.03 1.14
N ASP A 89 -30.67 8.49 0.79
CA ASP A 89 -30.40 9.89 0.45
C ASP A 89 -31.01 10.30 -0.91
N LYS A 90 -31.10 9.39 -1.89
CA LYS A 90 -31.48 9.70 -3.28
C LYS A 90 -32.79 9.05 -3.76
N HIS A 91 -33.29 8.02 -3.04
CA HIS A 91 -34.44 7.22 -3.48
C HIS A 91 -35.49 7.00 -2.40
N ASN A 92 -35.46 7.77 -1.29
CA ASN A 92 -36.42 7.72 -0.19
C ASN A 92 -36.63 6.33 0.43
N VAL A 93 -35.59 5.47 0.44
CA VAL A 93 -35.63 4.21 1.18
C VAL A 93 -35.45 4.51 2.66
N GLN A 94 -36.48 4.26 3.47
CA GLN A 94 -36.49 4.69 4.88
C GLN A 94 -35.40 4.00 5.71
N ASN A 95 -35.21 2.69 5.54
CA ASN A 95 -34.35 1.88 6.40
C ASN A 95 -33.13 1.32 5.68
N ASN A 96 -32.00 1.36 6.35
CA ASN A 96 -30.81 0.65 5.91
C ASN A 96 -30.76 -0.73 6.57
N ILE A 97 -31.29 -1.73 5.86
CA ILE A 97 -31.43 -3.12 6.35
C ILE A 97 -30.10 -3.77 6.78
N PHE A 98 -28.97 -3.27 6.30
CA PHE A 98 -27.66 -3.78 6.70
C PHE A 98 -27.18 -3.19 8.04
N LYS A 99 -27.81 -2.14 8.59
CA LYS A 99 -27.45 -1.59 9.90
C LYS A 99 -27.78 -2.53 11.04
N SER A 100 -28.87 -3.30 10.93
CA SER A 100 -29.34 -4.25 11.93
C SER A 100 -28.46 -5.50 12.06
N LEU A 101 -27.58 -5.77 11.08
CA LEU A 101 -26.70 -6.94 11.14
C LEU A 101 -25.69 -6.85 12.29
N PRO A 102 -25.44 -7.97 12.99
CA PRO A 102 -24.50 -8.02 14.10
C PRO A 102 -23.08 -7.64 13.64
N ASN A 103 -22.33 -7.05 14.55
CA ASN A 103 -20.95 -6.68 14.24
C ASN A 103 -20.07 -7.93 14.13
N ILE A 104 -19.52 -8.18 12.95
CA ILE A 104 -18.69 -9.35 12.69
C ILE A 104 -17.35 -9.17 13.38
N LYS A 105 -17.10 -9.99 14.40
CA LYS A 105 -15.80 -10.03 15.09
C LYS A 105 -14.71 -10.47 14.10
N THR A 106 -13.69 -9.64 13.92
CA THR A 106 -12.52 -9.98 13.12
C THR A 106 -11.35 -10.23 14.06
N ASN A 107 -10.78 -11.41 13.98
CA ASN A 107 -9.53 -11.66 14.69
C ASN A 107 -8.42 -10.80 14.07
N HIS A 108 -7.93 -9.82 14.79
CA HIS A 108 -6.75 -9.07 14.39
C HIS A 108 -5.53 -9.99 14.48
N LYS A 109 -5.14 -10.56 13.35
CA LYS A 109 -3.84 -11.25 13.29
C LYS A 109 -2.77 -10.19 13.46
N ILE A 110 -1.90 -10.38 14.45
CA ILE A 110 -0.70 -9.57 14.60
C ILE A 110 0.04 -9.59 13.26
N PRO A 111 0.34 -8.44 12.67
CA PRO A 111 1.05 -8.40 11.40
C PRO A 111 2.37 -9.16 11.53
N LYS A 112 2.66 -10.06 10.60
CA LYS A 112 3.97 -10.70 10.53
C LYS A 112 4.99 -9.62 10.17
N ILE A 113 5.84 -9.27 11.12
CA ILE A 113 6.92 -8.31 10.93
C ILE A 113 8.11 -9.08 10.37
N ILE A 114 8.69 -8.59 9.29
CA ILE A 114 9.98 -9.08 8.82
C ILE A 114 11.08 -8.31 9.58
N GLU A 115 12.00 -9.05 10.16
CA GLU A 115 13.10 -8.43 10.89
C GLU A 115 14.05 -7.67 9.93
N PRO A 116 14.61 -6.53 10.36
CA PRO A 116 15.54 -5.74 9.57
C PRO A 116 16.73 -6.55 9.04
N TYR A 117 17.22 -7.50 9.82
CA TYR A 117 18.28 -8.41 9.42
C TYR A 117 17.92 -9.21 8.17
N HIS A 118 16.70 -9.77 8.12
CA HIS A 118 16.25 -10.53 6.96
C HIS A 118 16.12 -9.66 5.69
N ILE A 119 15.68 -8.40 5.85
CA ILE A 119 15.61 -7.46 4.71
C ILE A 119 17.02 -7.15 4.18
N LYS A 120 17.99 -6.92 5.07
CA LYS A 120 19.38 -6.70 4.67
C LYS A 120 19.96 -7.91 3.94
N LYS A 121 19.70 -9.11 4.47
CA LYS A 121 20.13 -10.35 3.83
C LYS A 121 19.51 -10.52 2.43
N LEU A 122 18.23 -10.14 2.26
CA LEU A 122 17.58 -10.11 0.94
C LEU A 122 18.28 -9.13 0.00
N LEU A 123 18.57 -7.90 0.43
CA LEU A 123 19.27 -6.91 -0.37
C LEU A 123 20.68 -7.40 -0.76
N HIS A 124 21.44 -7.97 0.17
CA HIS A 124 22.75 -8.53 -0.10
C HIS A 124 22.75 -9.72 -1.07
N SER A 125 21.66 -10.48 -1.10
CA SER A 125 21.54 -11.62 -2.03
C SER A 125 21.33 -11.22 -3.49
N ILE A 126 21.00 -9.95 -3.74
CA ILE A 126 20.78 -9.43 -5.09
C ILE A 126 22.10 -8.89 -5.63
N ASN A 127 22.73 -9.65 -6.56
CA ASN A 127 23.90 -9.14 -7.27
C ASN A 127 23.46 -8.09 -8.29
N ILE A 128 23.63 -6.81 -7.94
CA ILE A 128 23.21 -5.66 -8.77
C ILE A 128 24.01 -5.57 -10.09
N ASN A 129 25.23 -6.10 -10.15
CA ASN A 129 26.08 -6.06 -11.32
C ASN A 129 25.74 -7.16 -12.33
N HIS A 130 24.98 -8.18 -11.93
CA HIS A 130 24.65 -9.31 -12.79
C HIS A 130 23.69 -8.93 -13.92
N SER A 131 22.70 -8.06 -13.65
CA SER A 131 21.71 -7.65 -14.65
C SER A 131 21.00 -6.36 -14.29
N ILE A 132 20.52 -5.66 -15.34
CA ILE A 132 19.64 -4.47 -15.17
C ILE A 132 18.38 -4.78 -14.36
N THR A 133 17.86 -6.01 -14.47
CA THR A 133 16.70 -6.49 -13.71
C THR A 133 17.02 -6.60 -12.21
N ASN A 134 18.20 -7.10 -11.87
CA ASN A 134 18.64 -7.19 -10.48
C ASN A 134 18.83 -5.80 -9.87
N TYR A 135 19.41 -4.87 -10.62
CA TYR A 135 19.57 -3.49 -10.17
C TYR A 135 18.21 -2.86 -9.84
N ARG A 136 17.25 -2.94 -10.76
CA ARG A 136 15.87 -2.47 -10.53
C ARG A 136 15.23 -3.15 -9.34
N ASN A 137 15.36 -4.47 -9.21
CA ASN A 137 14.74 -5.23 -8.14
C ASN A 137 15.31 -4.88 -6.76
N TYR A 138 16.61 -4.59 -6.69
CA TYR A 138 17.26 -4.06 -5.50
C TYR A 138 16.62 -2.71 -5.10
N LEU A 139 16.51 -1.77 -6.04
CA LEU A 139 15.89 -0.47 -5.79
C LEU A 139 14.44 -0.57 -5.34
N ILE A 140 13.65 -1.50 -5.89
CA ILE A 140 12.27 -1.75 -5.44
C ILE A 140 12.23 -2.08 -3.95
N ILE A 141 13.09 -3.00 -3.51
CA ILE A 141 13.13 -3.44 -2.10
C ILE A 141 13.66 -2.32 -1.22
N ASP A 142 14.72 -1.62 -1.65
CA ASP A 142 15.35 -0.56 -0.87
C ASP A 142 14.39 0.64 -0.70
N LEU A 143 13.70 1.08 -1.75
CA LEU A 143 12.69 2.13 -1.67
C LEU A 143 11.52 1.78 -0.73
N LEU A 144 11.04 0.54 -0.76
CA LEU A 144 9.99 0.09 0.15
C LEU A 144 10.45 0.07 1.60
N TYR A 145 11.71 -0.30 1.85
CA TYR A 145 12.27 -0.43 3.19
C TYR A 145 12.80 0.89 3.74
N SER A 146 13.65 1.60 2.97
CA SER A 146 14.34 2.80 3.44
C SER A 146 13.47 4.05 3.42
N CYS A 147 12.42 4.09 2.55
CA CYS A 147 11.47 5.19 2.46
C CYS A 147 10.08 4.85 3.00
N GLY A 148 9.81 3.60 3.37
CA GLY A 148 8.52 3.17 3.88
C GLY A 148 7.35 3.39 2.92
N LEU A 149 7.58 3.39 1.60
CA LEU A 149 6.56 3.65 0.60
C LEU A 149 5.45 2.60 0.60
N ARG A 150 4.19 3.03 0.35
CA ARG A 150 3.14 2.08 -0.04
C ARG A 150 3.46 1.55 -1.44
N VAL A 151 3.13 0.28 -1.71
CA VAL A 151 3.38 -0.31 -3.03
C VAL A 151 2.75 0.50 -4.17
N LYS A 152 1.59 1.12 -3.94
CA LYS A 152 0.93 1.98 -4.92
C LYS A 152 1.69 3.28 -5.13
N GLU A 153 2.21 3.89 -4.08
CA GLU A 153 3.05 5.09 -4.15
C GLU A 153 4.30 4.80 -4.99
N LEU A 154 4.97 3.68 -4.74
CA LEU A 154 6.15 3.27 -5.53
C LEU A 154 5.83 3.06 -7.02
N VAL A 155 4.69 2.45 -7.34
CA VAL A 155 4.25 2.22 -8.73
C VAL A 155 3.93 3.53 -9.45
N ASP A 156 3.38 4.51 -8.72
CA ASP A 156 2.96 5.80 -9.27
C ASP A 156 4.09 6.83 -9.28
N LEU A 157 5.23 6.53 -8.62
CA LEU A 157 6.38 7.42 -8.53
C LEU A 157 6.97 7.70 -9.93
N THR A 158 7.22 8.97 -10.21
CA THR A 158 7.83 9.46 -11.45
C THR A 158 9.26 9.96 -11.19
N ILE A 159 10.04 10.17 -12.26
CA ILE A 159 11.38 10.75 -12.14
C ILE A 159 11.30 12.16 -11.53
N ASN A 160 10.29 12.94 -11.91
CA ASN A 160 10.11 14.32 -11.43
C ASN A 160 9.78 14.42 -9.94
N ASN A 161 9.41 13.31 -9.31
CA ASN A 161 9.20 13.28 -7.86
C ASN A 161 10.51 13.22 -7.06
N ILE A 162 11.68 13.07 -7.71
CA ILE A 162 12.97 12.97 -7.02
C ILE A 162 13.68 14.31 -7.10
N ASN A 163 13.98 14.87 -5.95
CA ASN A 163 14.84 16.04 -5.82
C ASN A 163 16.23 15.58 -5.37
N PHE A 164 17.19 15.54 -6.31
CA PHE A 164 18.57 15.13 -6.03
C PHE A 164 19.37 16.20 -5.31
N LEU A 165 19.00 17.48 -5.40
CA LEU A 165 19.68 18.57 -4.68
C LEU A 165 19.46 18.42 -3.18
N ASN A 166 18.22 18.14 -2.79
CA ASN A 166 17.84 17.99 -1.38
C ASN A 166 17.83 16.54 -0.91
N ASN A 167 18.18 15.57 -1.78
CA ASN A 167 18.10 14.13 -1.51
C ASN A 167 16.75 13.73 -0.90
N GLN A 168 15.64 13.99 -1.61
CA GLN A 168 14.30 13.67 -1.13
C GLN A 168 13.36 13.26 -2.25
N ILE A 169 12.33 12.50 -1.89
CA ILE A 169 11.24 12.10 -2.78
C ILE A 169 9.95 12.77 -2.34
N LEU A 170 9.26 13.41 -3.29
CA LEU A 170 7.90 13.88 -3.12
C LEU A 170 6.92 12.75 -3.37
N VAL A 171 6.16 12.36 -2.37
CA VAL A 171 5.15 11.30 -2.46
C VAL A 171 3.76 11.91 -2.38
N ASN A 172 2.99 11.76 -3.45
CA ASN A 172 1.63 12.26 -3.52
C ASN A 172 0.71 11.43 -2.62
N GLY A 173 0.08 12.09 -1.67
CA GLY A 173 -0.82 11.50 -0.70
C GLY A 173 -2.27 11.45 -1.17
N LYS A 174 -3.10 10.64 -0.50
CA LYS A 174 -4.54 10.64 -0.71
C LYS A 174 -5.14 11.94 -0.15
N GLY A 175 -5.90 12.70 -0.97
CA GLY A 175 -6.54 13.94 -0.53
C GLY A 175 -5.59 15.13 -0.46
N SER A 176 -4.64 15.24 -1.42
CA SER A 176 -3.71 16.37 -1.58
C SER A 176 -2.77 16.62 -0.38
N LYS A 177 -2.47 15.59 0.39
CA LYS A 177 -1.44 15.66 1.43
C LYS A 177 -0.17 14.99 0.95
N ASP A 178 0.59 15.77 0.19
CA ASP A 178 1.91 15.37 -0.29
C ASP A 178 2.90 15.40 0.87
N ARG A 179 3.92 14.54 0.80
CA ARG A 179 4.99 14.53 1.80
C ARG A 179 6.33 14.30 1.17
N TYR A 180 7.34 14.91 1.75
CA TYR A 180 8.74 14.67 1.40
C TYR A 180 9.30 13.53 2.26
N ILE A 181 9.99 12.59 1.61
CA ILE A 181 10.73 11.51 2.27
C ILE A 181 12.20 11.69 1.95
N PRO A 182 13.06 11.86 2.96
CA PRO A 182 14.50 12.00 2.72
C PRO A 182 15.11 10.69 2.22
N LEU A 183 16.10 10.83 1.34
CA LEU A 183 16.90 9.73 0.80
C LEU A 183 18.27 9.71 1.46
N HIS A 184 18.73 8.56 1.90
CA HIS A 184 20.15 8.45 2.26
C HIS A 184 21.02 8.49 1.00
N ARG A 185 22.21 9.06 1.12
CA ARG A 185 23.12 9.36 0.00
C ARG A 185 23.30 8.17 -0.97
N LYS A 186 23.57 6.98 -0.44
CA LYS A 186 23.75 5.77 -1.25
C LYS A 186 22.53 5.46 -2.13
N LEU A 187 21.30 5.61 -1.60
CA LEU A 187 20.08 5.37 -2.37
C LEU A 187 19.87 6.46 -3.43
N ALA A 188 20.20 7.72 -3.12
CA ALA A 188 20.14 8.81 -4.08
C ALA A 188 21.12 8.57 -5.25
N ASP A 189 22.37 8.19 -4.97
CA ASP A 189 23.38 7.87 -5.97
C ASP A 189 22.94 6.67 -6.84
N MET A 190 22.39 5.63 -6.22
CA MET A 190 21.84 4.48 -6.94
C MET A 190 20.64 4.84 -7.81
N LEU A 191 19.76 5.72 -7.35
CA LEU A 191 18.63 6.19 -8.15
C LEU A 191 19.09 7.01 -9.35
N LYS A 192 20.09 7.87 -9.16
CA LYS A 192 20.69 8.64 -10.26
C LYS A 192 21.28 7.71 -11.32
N SER A 193 22.13 6.78 -10.92
CA SER A 193 22.70 5.76 -11.81
C SER A 193 21.62 4.90 -12.50
N TYR A 194 20.55 4.55 -11.79
CA TYR A 194 19.44 3.81 -12.38
C TYR A 194 18.76 4.60 -13.50
N ILE A 195 18.46 5.87 -13.25
CA ILE A 195 17.78 6.74 -14.23
C ILE A 195 18.63 6.96 -15.47
N GLU A 196 19.93 7.19 -15.28
CA GLU A 196 20.87 7.52 -16.35
C GLU A 196 21.31 6.28 -17.17
N HIS A 197 21.56 5.15 -16.53
CA HIS A 197 22.26 4.03 -17.18
C HIS A 197 21.46 2.73 -17.26
N VAL A 198 20.54 2.49 -16.33
CA VAL A 198 19.82 1.21 -16.23
C VAL A 198 18.42 1.28 -16.83
N ARG A 199 17.66 2.29 -16.43
CA ARG A 199 16.29 2.48 -16.86
C ARG A 199 16.13 2.65 -18.38
N PRO A 200 16.99 3.38 -19.11
CA PRO A 200 16.91 3.49 -20.57
C PRO A 200 16.95 2.14 -21.27
N LYS A 201 17.72 1.17 -20.74
CA LYS A 201 17.83 -0.18 -21.32
C LYS A 201 16.53 -0.98 -21.30
N PHE A 202 15.57 -0.64 -20.43
CA PHE A 202 14.23 -1.21 -20.46
C PHE A 202 13.32 -0.55 -21.49
N ILE A 203 13.59 0.69 -21.90
CA ILE A 203 12.69 1.54 -22.68
C ILE A 203 13.10 1.57 -24.17
N ASN A 204 14.36 1.29 -24.50
CA ASN A 204 14.98 1.50 -25.82
C ASN A 204 14.28 0.82 -27.01
N ASN A 205 13.34 -0.09 -26.80
CA ASN A 205 12.64 -0.80 -27.88
C ASN A 205 11.22 -0.28 -28.14
N LYS A 206 10.79 0.84 -27.56
CA LYS A 206 9.43 1.35 -27.75
C LYS A 206 9.42 2.78 -28.26
N LYS A 207 8.86 2.92 -29.48
CA LYS A 207 8.55 4.21 -30.11
C LYS A 207 7.77 5.12 -29.14
N LYS A 208 8.43 6.21 -28.69
CA LYS A 208 7.89 7.55 -28.42
C LYS A 208 6.74 7.80 -27.46
N LYS A 209 6.38 6.97 -26.49
CA LYS A 209 5.63 7.50 -25.35
C LYS A 209 6.63 7.83 -24.26
N GLN A 210 6.71 9.12 -23.90
CA GLN A 210 7.49 9.55 -22.73
C GLN A 210 6.98 8.82 -21.50
N ILE A 211 7.78 7.86 -21.02
CA ILE A 211 7.43 7.08 -19.84
C ILE A 211 8.04 7.81 -18.65
N PHE A 212 7.20 8.52 -17.90
CA PHE A 212 7.64 9.31 -16.74
C PHE A 212 7.83 8.46 -15.48
N PHE A 213 7.28 7.24 -15.42
CA PHE A 213 7.36 6.41 -14.22
C PHE A 213 8.81 6.02 -13.90
N LEU A 214 9.18 6.14 -12.63
CA LEU A 214 10.52 5.80 -12.13
C LEU A 214 10.82 4.32 -12.38
N ILE A 215 9.96 3.43 -11.88
CA ILE A 215 10.15 1.98 -11.99
C ILE A 215 9.30 1.43 -13.14
N THR A 216 9.97 0.76 -14.07
CA THR A 216 9.33 0.11 -15.22
C THR A 216 9.43 -1.42 -15.09
N ASN A 217 8.52 -2.13 -15.77
CA ASN A 217 8.62 -3.57 -15.93
C ASN A 217 9.71 -3.94 -16.95
N GLN A 218 9.93 -5.24 -17.20
CA GLN A 218 10.93 -5.71 -18.17
C GLN A 218 10.64 -5.29 -19.63
N HIS A 219 9.43 -4.87 -19.92
CA HIS A 219 9.00 -4.40 -21.24
C HIS A 219 8.97 -2.86 -21.34
N GLY A 220 9.53 -2.14 -20.38
CA GLY A 220 9.56 -0.68 -20.37
C GLY A 220 8.21 -0.02 -20.04
N ASN A 221 7.16 -0.76 -19.68
CA ASN A 221 5.87 -0.20 -19.30
C ASN A 221 5.83 0.06 -17.78
N LYS A 222 4.80 0.81 -17.33
CA LYS A 222 4.52 0.99 -15.90
C LYS A 222 4.43 -0.37 -15.21
N ILE A 223 5.17 -0.54 -14.10
CA ILE A 223 5.07 -1.75 -13.29
C ILE A 223 3.74 -1.76 -12.52
N THR A 224 3.22 -2.95 -12.21
CA THR A 224 1.98 -3.08 -11.41
C THR A 224 2.29 -3.44 -9.96
N THR A 225 1.34 -3.18 -9.06
CA THR A 225 1.45 -3.57 -7.65
C THR A 225 1.59 -5.10 -7.49
N ARG A 226 0.92 -5.87 -8.36
CA ARG A 226 1.07 -7.34 -8.44
C ARG A 226 2.46 -7.73 -8.91
N GLY A 227 3.00 -7.02 -9.92
CA GLY A 227 4.36 -7.25 -10.42
C GLY A 227 5.41 -7.05 -9.34
N ILE A 228 5.31 -5.97 -8.54
CA ILE A 228 6.20 -5.74 -7.40
C ILE A 228 6.08 -6.86 -6.36
N SER A 229 4.85 -7.24 -6.00
CA SER A 229 4.63 -8.34 -5.04
C SER A 229 5.20 -9.67 -5.53
N PHE A 230 5.08 -9.96 -6.83
CA PHE A 230 5.67 -11.14 -7.46
C PHE A 230 7.21 -11.12 -7.41
N ILE A 231 7.83 -9.99 -7.75
CA ILE A 231 9.29 -9.81 -7.70
C ILE A 231 9.80 -10.07 -6.27
N ILE A 232 9.18 -9.44 -5.28
CA ILE A 232 9.57 -9.59 -3.87
C ILE A 232 9.42 -11.04 -3.43
N GLN A 233 8.30 -11.69 -3.75
CA GLN A 233 8.07 -13.10 -3.38
C GLN A 233 9.09 -14.01 -4.06
N LYS A 234 9.42 -13.78 -5.35
CA LYS A 234 10.43 -14.56 -6.08
C LYS A 234 11.81 -14.47 -5.43
N ILE A 235 12.25 -13.26 -5.06
CA ILE A 235 13.53 -13.05 -4.39
C ILE A 235 13.54 -13.71 -3.01
N TYR A 236 12.44 -13.57 -2.26
CA TYR A 236 12.27 -14.17 -0.93
C TYR A 236 12.36 -15.70 -0.97
N SER A 237 11.66 -16.32 -1.92
CA SER A 237 11.68 -17.78 -2.10
C SER A 237 13.05 -18.30 -2.57
N LYS A 238 13.74 -17.54 -3.44
CA LYS A 238 15.10 -17.91 -3.89
C LYS A 238 16.11 -17.95 -2.73
N ASN A 239 15.90 -17.18 -1.69
CA ASN A 239 16.71 -17.18 -0.47
C ASN A 239 16.28 -18.26 0.54
N LYS A 240 15.49 -19.25 0.12
CA LYS A 240 15.01 -20.38 0.95
C LYS A 240 14.15 -19.97 2.15
N TYR A 241 13.63 -18.74 2.17
CA TYR A 241 12.70 -18.32 3.20
C TYR A 241 11.32 -18.90 2.97
N LYS A 242 10.72 -19.46 4.01
CA LYS A 242 9.37 -20.04 3.96
C LYS A 242 8.30 -19.00 4.25
N GLY A 243 7.17 -19.08 3.55
CA GLY A 243 5.98 -18.25 3.79
C GLY A 243 5.79 -17.15 2.77
N LYS A 244 4.84 -16.26 3.06
CA LYS A 244 4.45 -15.15 2.20
C LYS A 244 5.04 -13.85 2.71
N ILE A 245 5.63 -13.08 1.80
CA ILE A 245 6.12 -11.73 2.04
C ILE A 245 5.26 -10.74 1.23
N SER A 246 5.07 -9.55 1.77
CA SER A 246 4.31 -8.50 1.11
C SER A 246 4.99 -7.14 1.26
N PRO A 247 4.75 -6.19 0.33
CA PRO A 247 5.30 -4.84 0.43
C PRO A 247 4.97 -4.12 1.74
N HIS A 248 3.81 -4.40 2.34
CA HIS A 248 3.44 -3.83 3.63
C HIS A 248 4.35 -4.23 4.79
N MET A 249 4.98 -5.42 4.71
CA MET A 249 5.91 -5.87 5.75
C MET A 249 7.19 -5.02 5.77
N PHE A 250 7.67 -4.54 4.62
CA PHE A 250 8.82 -3.62 4.55
C PHE A 250 8.50 -2.27 5.19
N ARG A 251 7.32 -1.75 4.90
CA ARG A 251 6.85 -0.50 5.51
C ARG A 251 6.65 -0.64 7.04
N HIS A 252 6.15 -1.77 7.52
CA HIS A 252 6.10 -2.06 8.95
C HIS A 252 7.50 -2.15 9.57
N ALA A 253 8.45 -2.81 8.89
CA ALA A 253 9.84 -2.88 9.35
C ALA A 253 10.47 -1.48 9.43
N PHE A 254 10.25 -0.62 8.43
CA PHE A 254 10.67 0.79 8.44
C PHE A 254 10.15 1.51 9.70
N ALA A 255 8.82 1.47 9.93
CA ALA A 255 8.22 2.10 11.09
C ALA A 255 8.79 1.57 12.41
N THR A 256 8.91 0.25 12.53
CA THR A 256 9.43 -0.42 13.74
C THR A 256 10.88 -0.02 14.03
N VAL A 257 11.71 0.07 12.98
CA VAL A 257 13.11 0.46 13.12
C VAL A 257 13.24 1.91 13.60
N LEU A 258 12.47 2.83 13.02
CA LEU A 258 12.48 4.23 13.46
C LEU A 258 12.05 4.36 14.93
N LEU A 259 10.94 3.70 15.31
CA LEU A 259 10.46 3.72 16.69
C LEU A 259 11.44 3.09 17.68
N LYS A 260 12.06 1.95 17.34
CA LYS A 260 13.09 1.30 18.18
C LYS A 260 14.33 2.16 18.36
N ASN A 261 14.63 3.02 17.38
CA ASN A 261 15.75 3.97 17.47
C ASN A 261 15.35 5.31 18.12
N GLY A 262 14.18 5.39 18.77
CA GLY A 262 13.74 6.55 19.52
C GLY A 262 13.07 7.65 18.71
N ALA A 263 12.69 7.38 17.46
CA ALA A 263 11.92 8.35 16.70
C ALA A 263 10.53 8.56 17.31
N ASP A 264 10.10 9.82 17.40
CA ASP A 264 8.76 10.16 17.85
C ASP A 264 7.71 9.51 16.93
N LEU A 265 6.65 8.95 17.54
CA LEU A 265 5.55 8.31 16.82
C LEU A 265 4.91 9.25 15.79
N ARG A 266 4.86 10.53 16.07
CA ARG A 266 4.30 11.56 15.20
C ARG A 266 5.13 11.76 13.94
N ILE A 267 6.46 11.79 14.08
CA ILE A 267 7.41 11.86 12.94
C ILE A 267 7.23 10.62 12.06
N VAL A 268 7.13 9.43 12.65
CA VAL A 268 6.93 8.19 11.92
C VAL A 268 5.57 8.20 11.18
N GLN A 269 4.51 8.71 11.81
CA GLN A 269 3.20 8.85 11.18
C GLN A 269 3.21 9.83 10.02
N GLU A 270 3.92 10.95 10.13
CA GLU A 270 4.09 11.94 9.06
C GLU A 270 4.84 11.36 7.86
N LEU A 271 6.00 10.75 8.09
CA LEU A 271 6.77 10.05 7.06
C LEU A 271 5.95 8.95 6.36
N LEU A 272 5.08 8.28 7.10
CA LEU A 272 4.19 7.26 6.56
C LEU A 272 2.92 7.83 5.89
N GLY A 273 2.54 9.08 6.14
CA GLY A 273 1.31 9.69 5.64
C GLY A 273 0.07 8.97 6.18
N HIS A 274 -0.05 8.84 7.51
CA HIS A 274 -1.24 8.30 8.18
C HIS A 274 -2.25 9.40 8.45
N ASN A 275 -3.46 9.29 7.89
CA ASN A 275 -4.52 10.32 7.92
C ASN A 275 -5.32 10.42 9.24
N HIS A 276 -4.97 9.70 10.28
CA HIS A 276 -5.76 9.67 11.51
C HIS A 276 -5.02 10.24 12.71
N LEU A 277 -5.00 11.57 12.79
CA LEU A 277 -5.08 12.27 14.07
C LEU A 277 -5.84 13.59 13.86
N LYS A 278 -6.91 13.74 14.61
CA LYS A 278 -7.73 14.96 14.73
C LYS A 278 -6.98 16.09 15.45
N THR A 279 -5.78 16.44 15.03
CA THR A 279 -5.05 17.57 15.61
C THR A 279 -4.13 18.20 14.56
N THR A 280 -4.74 18.85 13.58
CA THR A 280 -4.04 19.58 12.50
C THR A 280 -3.50 20.94 12.97
N GLN A 281 -3.50 21.27 14.25
CA GLN A 281 -3.16 22.62 14.71
C GLN A 281 -1.79 22.79 15.37
N ILE A 282 -0.96 21.74 15.52
CA ILE A 282 0.33 21.88 16.25
C ILE A 282 1.57 21.70 15.36
N TYR A 283 1.43 21.31 14.07
CA TYR A 283 2.54 20.84 13.23
C TYR A 283 3.03 21.78 12.12
N THR A 284 2.60 23.00 12.10
CA THR A 284 3.10 24.03 11.16
C THR A 284 4.53 24.49 11.41
N TYR A 285 5.25 23.93 12.41
CA TYR A 285 6.56 24.42 12.84
C TYR A 285 7.70 23.40 12.88
N ILE A 286 7.54 22.16 12.39
CA ILE A 286 8.71 21.33 12.17
C ILE A 286 9.23 21.65 10.78
N SER A 287 10.30 22.46 10.71
CA SER A 287 10.95 22.78 9.44
C SER A 287 11.42 21.49 8.76
N ASP A 288 11.34 21.42 7.42
CA ASP A 288 11.86 20.31 6.61
C ASP A 288 13.30 19.92 7.01
N ASN A 289 14.10 20.88 7.46
CA ASN A 289 15.46 20.70 7.96
C ASN A 289 15.53 19.88 9.27
N GLU A 290 14.58 20.02 10.19
CA GLU A 290 14.56 19.20 11.42
C GLU A 290 14.14 17.77 11.17
N LEU A 291 13.16 17.58 10.28
CA LEU A 291 12.72 16.25 9.87
C LEU A 291 13.84 15.49 9.17
N HIS A 292 14.60 16.18 8.30
CA HIS A 292 15.82 15.68 7.66
C HIS A 292 16.89 15.28 8.65
N LYS A 293 17.25 16.19 9.57
CA LYS A 293 18.29 15.93 10.60
C LYS A 293 17.91 14.73 11.49
N LYS A 294 16.68 14.66 11.97
CA LYS A 294 16.18 13.56 12.80
C LYS A 294 16.13 12.24 12.02
N PHE A 295 15.67 12.25 10.77
CA PHE A 295 15.67 11.06 9.91
C PHE A 295 17.08 10.50 9.68
N PHE A 296 18.06 11.37 9.33
CA PHE A 296 19.45 10.97 9.15
C PHE A 296 20.10 10.51 10.45
N TYR A 297 19.79 11.13 11.56
CA TYR A 297 20.26 10.69 12.87
C TYR A 297 19.81 9.27 13.18
N TYR A 298 18.53 8.96 13.03
CA TYR A 298 17.99 7.63 13.27
C TYR A 298 18.45 6.59 12.24
N ASN A 299 18.59 6.96 10.98
CA ASN A 299 19.16 6.07 9.95
C ASN A 299 20.66 5.82 10.11
N ASN A 300 21.44 6.81 10.58
CA ASN A 300 22.85 6.62 10.86
C ASN A 300 23.09 5.74 12.08
N ILE A 301 22.24 5.78 13.10
CA ILE A 301 22.26 4.83 14.22
C ILE A 301 22.04 3.40 13.69
N ILE A 302 21.13 3.20 12.73
CA ILE A 302 20.91 1.93 12.06
C ILE A 302 22.20 1.43 11.40
N ASN A 303 22.99 2.31 10.81
CA ASN A 303 24.24 1.97 10.15
C ASN A 303 25.41 1.79 11.12
N LYS A 304 25.47 2.51 12.25
CA LYS A 304 26.51 2.34 13.30
C LYS A 304 26.36 1.02 14.05
N HIS A 305 25.18 0.66 14.54
CA HIS A 305 24.94 -0.66 15.15
C HIS A 305 25.27 -1.83 14.24
N ASN A 306 25.31 -1.61 12.93
CA ASN A 306 25.71 -2.64 11.95
C ASN A 306 27.22 -2.83 11.84
N LYS A 307 28.03 -1.82 12.15
CA LYS A 307 29.51 -1.95 12.22
C LYS A 307 29.93 -2.68 13.50
N GLU A 308 29.24 -2.42 14.61
CA GLU A 308 29.52 -3.10 15.89
C GLU A 308 29.12 -4.58 15.87
N ASN A 309 27.94 -4.92 15.32
CA ASN A 309 27.53 -6.33 15.16
C ASN A 309 28.42 -7.11 14.18
N LYS A 310 29.00 -6.46 13.16
CA LYS A 310 30.03 -7.11 12.32
C LYS A 310 31.31 -7.41 13.10
N ARG A 311 31.75 -6.53 13.99
CA ARG A 311 32.90 -6.79 14.84
C ARG A 311 32.68 -7.97 15.78
N ILE A 312 31.50 -8.08 16.37
CA ILE A 312 31.15 -9.18 17.31
C ILE A 312 31.08 -10.53 16.57
N ILE A 313 30.57 -10.57 15.35
CA ILE A 313 30.53 -11.81 14.55
C ILE A 313 31.93 -12.21 14.10
N PHE A 314 32.77 -11.28 13.68
CA PHE A 314 34.17 -11.56 13.30
C PHE A 314 35.06 -12.03 14.46
N ILE A 315 34.75 -11.59 15.69
CA ILE A 315 35.46 -12.03 16.92
C ILE A 315 35.04 -13.46 17.26
N LYS A 316 33.75 -13.80 17.16
CA LYS A 316 33.25 -15.16 17.43
C LYS A 316 33.65 -16.22 16.37
N GLU A 317 33.98 -15.82 15.14
CA GLU A 317 34.50 -16.72 14.09
C GLU A 317 36.02 -16.94 14.18
N ARG A 318 36.74 -16.12 14.96
CA ARG A 318 38.19 -16.31 15.21
C ARG A 318 38.48 -17.11 16.49
N GLU A 319 37.46 -17.38 17.33
CA GLU A 319 37.58 -18.14 18.55
C GLU A 319 37.02 -19.61 18.40
N LYS A 320 36.73 -20.01 17.17
CA LYS A 320 36.47 -21.41 16.81
C LYS A 320 37.54 -21.88 15.79
#